data_ac65f0818e254118c88112b644447e88
#
_entry.id   ac65f0818e254118c88112b644447e88
#
_cell.length_a   1.000
_cell.length_b   1.000
_cell.length_c   1.000
_cell.angle_alpha   90.00
_cell.angle_beta   90.00
_cell.angle_gamma   90.00
#
_symmetry.space_group_name_H-M   'P 1'
#
loop_
_entity.id
_entity.type
_entity.pdbx_description
1 polymer ?
#
loop_
_entity_poly.entity_id
_entity_poly.type
_entity_poly.pdbx_seq_one_letter_code
_entity_poly.pdbx_strand_id
1 'polypeptide(L)'
;EGKVILKKYSPIGELGTLAGIYADSLSKTLDCTVCITDTDQVIAAAGNGKKELQEMLLSAELAEVFQERKTVLKKSSDAEFVAITKDRSEYSEEIISVILSEGDIAGGVIFLQKNEKKHFGEMEKKFAAGAADLLGRQLS
;
A
#
# COMPACT_ATOMS: atom_id res chain seq x y z
N GLU A 1 -18.17 22.16 24.91
CA GLU A 1 -17.25 22.37 24.44
C GLU A 1 -16.11 22.10 25.27
N GLY A 2 -15.03 22.31 24.92
CA GLY A 2 -13.84 21.90 25.55
C GLY A 2 -13.46 20.46 25.28
N LYS A 3 -14.20 19.80 24.42
CA LYS A 3 -13.89 18.44 24.05
C LYS A 3 -12.88 18.46 22.91
N VAL A 4 -11.66 18.08 23.22
CA VAL A 4 -10.63 17.98 22.19
C VAL A 4 -10.68 16.58 21.61
N ILE A 5 -11.04 16.49 20.34
CA ILE A 5 -10.97 15.22 19.61
C ILE A 5 -9.58 15.16 18.97
N LEU A 6 -8.73 14.31 19.52
CA LEU A 6 -7.43 14.09 18.95
C LEU A 6 -7.58 13.17 17.75
N LYS A 7 -7.57 13.77 16.58
CA LYS A 7 -7.54 13.03 15.34
C LYS A 7 -6.09 12.81 14.98
N LYS A 8 -5.72 11.56 14.78
CA LYS A 8 -4.36 11.26 14.31
C LYS A 8 -4.17 11.89 12.94
N TYR A 9 -3.15 12.73 12.82
CA TYR A 9 -2.87 13.38 11.56
C TYR A 9 -2.29 12.35 10.57
N SER A 10 -2.91 12.26 9.41
CA SER A 10 -2.47 11.37 8.32
C SER A 10 -2.23 12.24 7.10
N PRO A 11 -0.98 12.65 6.84
CA PRO A 11 -0.69 13.47 5.67
C PRO A 11 -1.13 12.83 4.36
N ILE A 12 -0.88 11.52 4.20
CA ILE A 12 -1.27 10.82 2.98
C ILE A 12 -2.80 10.70 2.89
N GLY A 13 -3.50 10.68 4.03
CA GLY A 13 -4.96 10.63 4.06
C GLY A 13 -5.60 11.86 3.45
N GLU A 14 -4.93 13.02 3.50
CA GLU A 14 -5.41 14.24 2.87
C GLU A 14 -5.28 14.19 1.34
N LEU A 15 -4.50 13.26 0.83
CA LEU A 15 -4.36 13.03 -0.61
C LEU A 15 -5.27 11.90 -1.07
N GLY A 16 -6.36 11.62 -0.35
CA GLY A 16 -7.26 10.50 -0.64
C GLY A 16 -7.73 10.44 -2.09
N THR A 17 -8.12 11.58 -2.65
CA THR A 17 -8.55 11.65 -4.06
C THR A 17 -7.41 11.28 -5.00
N LEU A 18 -6.23 11.83 -4.76
CA LEU A 18 -5.04 11.56 -5.57
C LEU A 18 -4.61 10.10 -5.43
N ALA A 19 -4.63 9.59 -4.20
CA ALA A 19 -4.31 8.18 -3.95
C ALA A 19 -5.28 7.26 -4.69
N GLY A 20 -6.57 7.60 -4.73
CA GLY A 20 -7.58 6.85 -5.48
C GLY A 20 -7.29 6.83 -6.97
N ILE A 21 -6.89 7.97 -7.52
CA ILE A 21 -6.54 8.09 -8.95
C ILE A 21 -5.33 7.21 -9.26
N TYR A 22 -4.31 7.27 -8.41
CA TYR A 22 -3.10 6.46 -8.59
C TYR A 22 -3.41 4.96 -8.49
N ALA A 23 -4.19 4.56 -7.48
CA ALA A 23 -4.56 3.16 -7.31
C ALA A 23 -5.32 2.64 -8.53
N ASP A 24 -6.28 3.41 -9.01
CA ASP A 24 -7.07 3.05 -10.19
C ASP A 24 -6.22 2.91 -11.44
N SER A 25 -5.38 3.90 -11.69
CA SER A 25 -4.52 3.93 -12.87
C SER A 25 -3.53 2.77 -12.87
N LEU A 26 -2.87 2.55 -11.74
CA LEU A 26 -1.88 1.47 -11.61
C LEU A 26 -2.54 0.10 -11.72
N SER A 27 -3.72 -0.07 -11.12
CA SER A 27 -4.45 -1.33 -11.20
C SER A 27 -4.81 -1.67 -12.64
N LYS A 28 -5.30 -0.70 -13.40
CA LYS A 28 -5.65 -0.91 -14.80
C LYS A 28 -4.43 -1.18 -15.67
N THR A 29 -3.37 -0.42 -15.46
CA THR A 29 -2.14 -0.53 -16.27
C THR A 29 -1.44 -1.85 -16.03
N LEU A 30 -1.37 -2.31 -14.79
CA LEU A 30 -0.61 -3.49 -14.40
C LEU A 30 -1.48 -4.75 -14.24
N ASP A 31 -2.79 -4.59 -14.35
CA ASP A 31 -3.76 -5.69 -14.18
C ASP A 31 -3.54 -6.44 -12.87
N CYS A 32 -3.54 -5.71 -11.78
CA CYS A 32 -3.38 -6.27 -10.44
C CYS A 32 -4.20 -5.46 -9.43
N THR A 33 -4.26 -5.97 -8.20
CA THR A 33 -4.88 -5.25 -7.10
C THR A 33 -3.88 -4.26 -6.54
N VAL A 34 -4.29 -3.02 -6.34
CA VAL A 34 -3.43 -1.97 -5.80
C VAL A 34 -4.09 -1.38 -4.58
N CYS A 35 -3.34 -1.21 -3.50
CA CYS A 35 -3.81 -0.41 -2.39
C CYS A 35 -2.73 0.57 -1.96
N ILE A 36 -3.20 1.73 -1.48
CA ILE A 36 -2.34 2.77 -0.95
C ILE A 36 -2.79 3.00 0.49
N THR A 37 -1.84 3.06 1.39
CA THR A 37 -2.12 3.10 2.82
C THR A 37 -1.46 4.28 3.49
N ASP A 38 -2.01 4.69 4.63
CA ASP A 38 -1.25 5.48 5.59
C ASP A 38 -0.55 4.50 6.55
N THR A 39 -0.20 4.91 7.74
CA THR A 39 0.49 4.01 8.68
C THR A 39 -0.47 3.11 9.46
N ASP A 40 -1.78 3.31 9.32
CA ASP A 40 -2.78 2.60 10.10
C ASP A 40 -3.79 1.81 9.27
N GLN A 41 -4.14 2.33 8.10
CA GLN A 41 -5.21 1.74 7.31
C GLN A 41 -5.05 1.98 5.82
N VAL A 42 -5.80 1.21 5.03
CA VAL A 42 -5.87 1.40 3.59
C VAL A 42 -6.70 2.64 3.30
N ILE A 43 -6.16 3.58 2.54
CA ILE A 43 -6.86 4.82 2.17
C ILE A 43 -7.40 4.79 0.75
N ALA A 44 -6.85 3.93 -0.11
CA ALA A 44 -7.34 3.76 -1.48
C ALA A 44 -7.06 2.34 -1.93
N ALA A 45 -7.98 1.77 -2.69
CA ALA A 45 -7.82 0.43 -3.24
C ALA A 45 -8.48 0.37 -4.61
N ALA A 46 -7.94 -0.47 -5.49
CA ALA A 46 -8.48 -0.68 -6.84
C ALA A 46 -8.18 -2.09 -7.31
N GLY A 47 -9.01 -2.61 -8.21
CA GLY A 47 -8.87 -3.93 -8.76
C GLY A 47 -9.67 -4.98 -7.99
N ASN A 48 -9.37 -6.25 -8.25
CA ASN A 48 -10.00 -7.36 -7.55
C ASN A 48 -9.65 -7.30 -6.07
N GLY A 49 -10.66 -7.38 -5.19
CA GLY A 49 -10.43 -7.31 -3.77
C GLY A 49 -10.51 -5.91 -3.19
N LYS A 50 -10.88 -4.92 -4.00
CA LYS A 50 -11.05 -3.55 -3.52
C LYS A 50 -11.94 -3.48 -2.28
N LYS A 51 -13.07 -4.17 -2.30
CA LYS A 51 -14.03 -4.15 -1.18
C LYS A 51 -13.46 -4.76 0.09
N GLU A 52 -12.59 -5.75 -0.06
CA GLU A 52 -11.96 -6.43 1.08
C GLU A 52 -10.86 -5.59 1.71
N LEU A 53 -10.28 -4.67 0.95
CA LEU A 53 -9.13 -3.88 1.39
C LEU A 53 -9.50 -2.46 1.83
N GLN A 54 -10.53 -1.89 1.22
CA GLN A 54 -10.87 -0.48 1.44
C GLN A 54 -11.15 -0.20 2.92
N GLU A 55 -10.45 0.80 3.45
CA GLU A 55 -10.59 1.26 4.84
C GLU A 55 -10.20 0.25 5.92
N MET A 56 -9.62 -0.89 5.51
CA MET A 56 -9.21 -1.92 6.47
C MET A 56 -7.94 -1.50 7.23
N LEU A 57 -7.86 -1.93 8.47
CA LEU A 57 -6.68 -1.69 9.30
C LEU A 57 -5.53 -2.58 8.85
N LEU A 58 -4.32 -2.03 8.90
CA LEU A 58 -3.12 -2.75 8.50
C LEU A 58 -2.71 -3.78 9.53
N SER A 59 -2.03 -4.83 9.08
CA SER A 59 -1.45 -5.82 9.97
C SER A 59 -0.22 -5.24 10.68
N ALA A 60 0.14 -5.83 11.82
CA ALA A 60 1.36 -5.46 12.53
C ALA A 60 2.60 -5.82 11.71
N GLU A 61 2.53 -6.94 10.97
CA GLU A 61 3.64 -7.39 10.14
C GLU A 61 3.96 -6.38 9.04
N LEU A 62 2.94 -5.77 8.44
CA LEU A 62 3.15 -4.75 7.41
C LEU A 62 3.86 -3.53 7.97
N ALA A 63 3.51 -3.12 9.18
CA ALA A 63 4.18 -2.00 9.84
C ALA A 63 5.67 -2.26 9.99
N GLU A 64 6.06 -3.50 10.29
CA GLU A 64 7.46 -3.87 10.38
C GLU A 64 8.17 -3.79 9.03
N VAL A 65 7.48 -4.20 7.95
CA VAL A 65 8.05 -4.11 6.60
C VAL A 65 8.31 -2.66 6.24
N PHE A 66 7.43 -1.75 6.62
CA PHE A 66 7.64 -0.32 6.37
C PHE A 66 8.93 0.20 7.02
N GLN A 67 9.32 -0.35 8.16
CA GLN A 67 10.54 0.07 8.84
C GLN A 67 11.81 -0.25 8.04
N GLU A 68 11.74 -1.19 7.11
CA GLU A 68 12.87 -1.50 6.24
C GLU A 68 13.14 -0.40 5.21
N ARG A 69 12.18 0.48 4.97
CA ARG A 69 12.30 1.67 4.11
C ARG A 69 12.77 1.36 2.70
N LYS A 70 12.28 0.27 2.13
CA LYS A 70 12.64 -0.15 0.78
C LYS A 70 11.44 -0.78 0.08
N THR A 71 11.60 -1.06 -1.20
CA THR A 71 10.59 -1.78 -1.99
C THR A 71 10.94 -3.26 -1.99
N VAL A 72 9.97 -4.09 -1.61
CA VAL A 72 10.16 -5.54 -1.55
C VAL A 72 9.12 -6.24 -2.42
N LEU A 73 9.52 -7.37 -3.00
CA LEU A 73 8.64 -8.28 -3.72
C LEU A 73 8.72 -9.63 -3.02
N LYS A 74 7.59 -10.13 -2.59
CA LYS A 74 7.50 -11.41 -1.87
C LYS A 74 6.47 -12.31 -2.51
N LYS A 75 6.73 -13.61 -2.51
CA LYS A 75 5.80 -14.63 -2.96
C LYS A 75 5.21 -15.34 -1.75
N SER A 76 4.02 -15.90 -1.92
CA SER A 76 3.33 -16.59 -0.81
C SER A 76 4.15 -17.74 -0.22
N SER A 77 5.09 -18.29 -0.99
CA SER A 77 5.98 -19.35 -0.50
C SER A 77 7.13 -18.79 0.35
N ASP A 78 7.36 -17.49 0.35
CA ASP A 78 8.43 -16.88 1.15
C ASP A 78 8.02 -16.79 2.61
N ALA A 79 8.95 -17.09 3.52
CA ALA A 79 8.68 -16.97 4.95
C ALA A 79 8.39 -15.55 5.38
N GLU A 80 8.87 -14.57 4.59
CA GLU A 80 8.70 -13.14 4.89
C GLU A 80 7.44 -12.55 4.26
N PHE A 81 6.63 -13.37 3.62
CA PHE A 81 5.36 -12.91 3.05
C PHE A 81 4.42 -12.50 4.19
N VAL A 82 3.85 -11.30 4.10
CA VAL A 82 3.03 -10.76 5.19
C VAL A 82 1.61 -10.49 4.71
N ALA A 83 0.66 -10.62 5.62
CA ALA A 83 -0.70 -10.16 5.37
C ALA A 83 -0.70 -8.64 5.41
N ILE A 84 -1.42 -8.00 4.50
CA ILE A 84 -1.48 -6.54 4.41
C ILE A 84 -2.42 -5.98 5.47
N THR A 85 -3.57 -6.61 5.63
CA THR A 85 -4.58 -6.16 6.58
C THR A 85 -4.75 -7.20 7.69
N LYS A 86 -5.43 -6.79 8.76
CA LYS A 86 -5.74 -7.69 9.88
C LYS A 86 -6.64 -8.83 9.43
N ASP A 87 -7.51 -8.58 8.46
CA ASP A 87 -8.34 -9.63 7.85
C ASP A 87 -7.54 -10.22 6.70
N ARG A 88 -7.14 -11.46 6.85
CA ARG A 88 -6.27 -12.11 5.88
C ARG A 88 -7.01 -12.47 4.60
N SER A 89 -6.46 -12.01 3.48
CA SER A 89 -6.87 -12.44 2.16
C SER A 89 -5.72 -13.24 1.55
N GLU A 90 -6.04 -14.20 0.70
CA GLU A 90 -5.01 -15.00 0.06
C GLU A 90 -4.55 -14.36 -1.23
N TYR A 91 -3.29 -13.94 -1.25
CA TYR A 91 -2.62 -13.45 -2.45
C TYR A 91 -1.40 -14.32 -2.71
N SER A 92 -1.03 -14.43 -3.98
CA SER A 92 0.13 -15.24 -4.37
C SER A 92 1.42 -14.45 -4.37
N GLU A 93 1.34 -13.15 -4.63
CA GLU A 93 2.52 -12.27 -4.63
C GLU A 93 2.14 -10.89 -4.11
N GLU A 94 3.12 -10.20 -3.57
CA GLU A 94 2.94 -8.84 -3.10
C GLU A 94 4.19 -8.01 -3.37
N ILE A 95 3.97 -6.74 -3.71
CA ILE A 95 5.02 -5.74 -3.75
C ILE A 95 4.63 -4.68 -2.73
N ILE A 96 5.55 -4.33 -1.87
CA ILE A 96 5.33 -3.32 -0.84
C ILE A 96 6.40 -2.25 -1.00
N SER A 97 5.99 -1.02 -1.24
CA SER A 97 6.91 0.11 -1.36
C SER A 97 6.52 1.19 -0.38
N VAL A 98 7.40 1.50 0.55
CA VAL A 98 7.12 2.48 1.60
C VAL A 98 7.07 3.89 1.00
N ILE A 99 6.12 4.69 1.48
CA ILE A 99 6.03 6.11 1.13
C ILE A 99 6.78 6.89 2.20
N LEU A 100 7.81 7.60 1.78
CA LEU A 100 8.61 8.44 2.67
C LEU A 100 8.36 9.91 2.35
N SER A 101 8.11 10.70 3.37
CA SER A 101 7.97 12.14 3.26
C SER A 101 8.96 12.78 4.20
N GLU A 102 9.96 13.44 3.65
CA GLU A 102 11.04 14.08 4.43
C GLU A 102 11.69 13.11 5.44
N GLY A 103 11.86 11.86 5.01
CA GLY A 103 12.49 10.83 5.82
C GLY A 103 11.55 10.07 6.76
N ASP A 104 10.31 10.54 6.90
CA ASP A 104 9.34 9.89 7.78
C ASP A 104 8.46 8.93 6.98
N ILE A 105 8.10 7.82 7.60
CA ILE A 105 7.19 6.84 7.00
C ILE A 105 5.78 7.41 7.00
N ALA A 106 5.19 7.56 5.81
CA ALA A 106 3.85 8.10 5.65
C ALA A 106 2.83 7.00 5.32
N GLY A 107 3.28 5.88 4.79
CA GLY A 107 2.41 4.78 4.39
C GLY A 107 3.08 3.89 3.37
N GLY A 108 2.28 3.28 2.50
CA GLY A 108 2.82 2.40 1.48
C GLY A 108 1.97 2.31 0.22
N VAL A 109 2.63 1.94 -0.87
CA VAL A 109 1.99 1.54 -2.12
C VAL A 109 2.17 0.03 -2.21
N ILE A 110 1.08 -0.69 -2.40
CA ILE A 110 1.09 -2.15 -2.34
C ILE A 110 0.39 -2.71 -3.56
N PHE A 111 1.07 -3.61 -4.27
CA PHE A 111 0.50 -4.36 -5.39
C PHE A 111 0.30 -5.79 -4.93
N LEU A 112 -0.86 -6.35 -5.24
CA LEU A 112 -1.23 -7.71 -4.84
C LEU A 112 -1.70 -8.49 -6.05
N GLN A 113 -1.31 -9.76 -6.13
CA GLN A 113 -1.71 -10.65 -7.21
C GLN A 113 -2.32 -11.91 -6.61
N LYS A 114 -3.56 -12.24 -7.03
CA LYS A 114 -4.23 -13.47 -6.63
C LYS A 114 -3.98 -14.61 -7.63
N ASN A 115 -3.75 -14.26 -8.88
CA ASN A 115 -3.59 -15.26 -9.95
C ASN A 115 -2.18 -15.84 -9.90
N GLU A 116 -2.07 -17.11 -9.54
CA GLU A 116 -0.79 -17.79 -9.43
C GLU A 116 -0.04 -17.91 -10.75
N LYS A 117 -0.73 -17.71 -11.88
CA LYS A 117 -0.11 -17.75 -13.20
C LYS A 117 0.50 -16.42 -13.60
N LYS A 118 0.19 -15.35 -12.90
CA LYS A 118 0.73 -14.02 -13.15
C LYS A 118 1.76 -13.70 -12.09
N HIS A 119 2.90 -13.19 -12.53
CA HIS A 119 4.00 -12.88 -11.63
C HIS A 119 4.43 -11.43 -11.78
N PHE A 120 4.78 -10.83 -10.66
CA PHE A 120 5.40 -9.51 -10.65
C PHE A 120 6.88 -9.65 -10.97
N GLY A 121 7.42 -8.65 -11.64
CA GLY A 121 8.85 -8.59 -11.96
C GLY A 121 9.42 -7.23 -11.56
N GLU A 122 10.62 -6.95 -12.06
CA GLU A 122 11.31 -5.71 -11.77
C GLU A 122 10.55 -4.48 -12.27
N MET A 123 9.81 -4.61 -13.36
CA MET A 123 9.02 -3.50 -13.89
C MET A 123 7.95 -3.06 -12.88
N GLU A 124 7.18 -4.00 -12.37
CA GLU A 124 6.14 -3.71 -11.40
C GLU A 124 6.73 -3.15 -10.11
N LYS A 125 7.87 -3.68 -9.70
CA LYS A 125 8.58 -3.20 -8.53
C LYS A 125 8.99 -1.74 -8.70
N LYS A 126 9.48 -1.37 -9.88
CA LYS A 126 9.85 0.02 -10.20
C LYS A 126 8.64 0.93 -10.23
N PHE A 127 7.51 0.46 -10.75
CA PHE A 127 6.27 1.24 -10.75
C PHE A 127 5.81 1.53 -9.32
N ALA A 128 5.90 0.54 -8.43
CA ALA A 128 5.52 0.73 -7.03
C ALA A 128 6.43 1.76 -6.36
N ALA A 129 7.74 1.65 -6.58
CA ALA A 129 8.70 2.57 -6.02
C ALA A 129 8.49 4.00 -6.55
N GLY A 130 8.21 4.13 -7.85
CA GLY A 130 7.95 5.44 -8.45
C GLY A 130 6.68 6.08 -7.92
N ALA A 131 5.61 5.30 -7.76
CA ALA A 131 4.36 5.81 -7.21
C ALA A 131 4.55 6.25 -5.76
N ALA A 132 5.28 5.47 -4.97
CA ALA A 132 5.56 5.82 -3.58
C ALA A 132 6.38 7.11 -3.50
N ASP A 133 7.38 7.26 -4.37
CA ASP A 133 8.20 8.47 -4.42
C ASP A 133 7.35 9.69 -4.77
N LEU A 134 6.49 9.57 -5.78
CA LEU A 134 5.62 10.66 -6.19
C LEU A 134 4.68 11.09 -5.07
N LEU A 135 4.05 10.13 -4.39
CA LEU A 135 3.16 10.44 -3.29
C LEU A 135 3.91 11.09 -2.13
N GLY A 136 5.10 10.59 -1.82
CA GLY A 136 5.94 11.19 -0.77
C GLY A 136 6.29 12.64 -1.06
N ARG A 137 6.61 12.94 -2.32
CA ARG A 137 6.93 14.31 -2.74
C ARG A 137 5.72 15.24 -2.69
N GLN A 138 4.51 14.72 -2.93
CA GLN A 138 3.29 15.52 -2.81
C GLN A 138 3.02 15.95 -1.38
N LEU A 139 3.58 15.23 -0.40
CA LEU A 139 3.43 15.54 1.02
C LEU A 139 4.44 16.55 1.53
N SER A 140 5.46 16.82 0.76
CA SER A 140 6.55 17.71 1.17
C SER A 140 6.24 19.18 0.89
#